data_e53b3ba8fbb539cdbe8a84b93bbc947b
#
_entry.id   e53b3ba8fbb539cdbe8a84b93bbc947b
#
_cell.length_a   1.000
_cell.length_b   1.000
_cell.length_c   1.000
_cell.angle_alpha   90.00
_cell.angle_beta   90.00
_cell.angle_gamma   90.00
#
_symmetry.space_group_name_H-M   'P 1'
#
loop_
_entity.id
_entity.type
_entity.pdbx_description
1 polymer ?
#
loop_
_entity_poly.entity_id
_entity_poly.type
_entity_poly.pdbx_seq_one_letter_code
_entity_poly.pdbx_strand_id
1 'polypeptide(L)'
;MEWGYPFPNDDGGNLYVANLRGPDYMRFMRARVAAAGIRILDHHPILELIGDGHAVKGAQGMARRTGASFRVEAGAVVLATGGCAFFERILGGTGLTGDGHLFAAEAGASLSGMEFTGKYTLAPKGSSLNKGLPFRWATFYRPDGTPLKGHDGEILTNGIGPAERVIARALTEGEVLARLDLADAGIRDALRRGQPNCFAPYDKMGIDPFSAMFPVELKFEGTIRGTGGIRIASSECATEVPGLFVAGDAASRENVTGGISGGGAINSSWAMASGWWAGRGASAQARRRRGRPEAASAPLGRTGLRARHEASPVDLDRAVRTVRAEIAPLERNYHRTAATLASGRQAVEDVWRELEKHLEATGRDRLRAREVAAVTAATRWTLAAAELRTESRGVHRRSDHPAENDALRRRIAVSDLRSVQADWEDDADTLGLLEGSAS
;
A
#
# COMPACT_ATOMS: atom_id res chain seq x y z
N MET A 1 -16.05 25.70 2.22
CA MET A 1 -16.09 24.47 1.38
C MET A 1 -16.24 23.31 2.33
N GLU A 2 -17.38 22.62 2.29
CA GLU A 2 -17.57 21.42 3.10
C GLU A 2 -16.76 20.27 2.50
N TRP A 3 -15.78 19.78 3.24
CA TRP A 3 -14.86 18.74 2.82
C TRP A 3 -15.33 17.33 3.18
N GLY A 4 -16.41 17.24 3.96
CA GLY A 4 -16.90 16.01 4.52
C GLY A 4 -18.10 15.43 3.80
N TYR A 5 -18.34 14.14 4.02
CA TYR A 5 -19.59 13.49 3.68
C TYR A 5 -20.57 13.64 4.86
N PRO A 6 -21.85 13.92 4.61
CA PRO A 6 -22.85 13.79 5.66
C PRO A 6 -22.97 12.30 6.03
N PHE A 7 -22.65 11.97 7.26
CA PHE A 7 -22.92 10.66 7.84
C PHE A 7 -24.06 10.77 8.83
N PRO A 8 -24.81 9.68 9.04
CA PRO A 8 -25.78 9.63 10.12
C PRO A 8 -25.05 9.86 11.44
N ASN A 9 -25.71 10.55 12.36
CA ASN A 9 -25.23 10.75 13.70
C ASN A 9 -25.19 9.41 14.45
N ASP A 10 -24.33 9.31 15.44
CA ASP A 10 -24.40 8.24 16.43
C ASP A 10 -25.64 8.42 17.33
N ASP A 11 -25.89 7.48 18.24
CA ASP A 11 -27.02 7.51 19.17
C ASP A 11 -27.02 8.74 20.09
N GLY A 12 -25.88 9.40 20.22
CA GLY A 12 -25.71 10.66 20.96
C GLY A 12 -25.92 11.92 20.13
N GLY A 13 -26.29 11.79 18.85
CA GLY A 13 -26.48 12.91 17.94
C GLY A 13 -25.18 13.50 17.37
N ASN A 14 -24.02 12.90 17.66
CA ASN A 14 -22.74 13.35 17.13
C ASN A 14 -22.52 12.82 15.70
N LEU A 15 -21.90 13.63 14.87
CA LEU A 15 -21.51 13.22 13.51
C LEU A 15 -20.58 12.00 13.59
N TYR A 16 -21.02 10.86 13.08
CA TYR A 16 -20.30 9.60 13.23
C TYR A 16 -18.95 9.58 12.53
N VAL A 17 -18.86 10.11 11.30
CA VAL A 17 -17.61 10.29 10.56
C VAL A 17 -17.78 11.38 9.50
N ALA A 18 -16.89 12.36 9.49
CA ALA A 18 -16.72 13.25 8.35
C ALA A 18 -15.59 12.70 7.47
N ASN A 19 -15.91 12.16 6.32
CA ASN A 19 -14.90 11.68 5.37
C ASN A 19 -14.59 12.73 4.33
N LEU A 20 -13.30 13.04 4.19
CA LEU A 20 -12.80 13.86 3.11
C LEU A 20 -12.98 13.15 1.77
N ARG A 21 -13.56 13.84 0.77
CA ARG A 21 -13.59 13.34 -0.61
C ARG A 21 -12.19 13.42 -1.24
N GLY A 22 -11.55 12.27 -1.45
CA GLY A 22 -10.21 12.20 -2.03
C GLY A 22 -10.05 13.01 -3.33
N PRO A 23 -10.94 12.88 -4.34
CA PRO A 23 -10.85 13.66 -5.56
C PRO A 23 -10.94 15.18 -5.36
N ASP A 24 -11.77 15.65 -4.45
CA ASP A 24 -11.94 17.08 -4.17
C ASP A 24 -10.71 17.63 -3.42
N TYR A 25 -10.20 16.87 -2.45
CA TYR A 25 -8.96 17.18 -1.76
C TYR A 25 -7.79 17.29 -2.74
N MET A 26 -7.62 16.31 -3.62
CA MET A 26 -6.53 16.31 -4.60
C MET A 26 -6.64 17.48 -5.59
N ARG A 27 -7.85 17.81 -6.03
CA ARG A 27 -8.08 18.97 -6.91
C ARG A 27 -7.70 20.28 -6.23
N PHE A 28 -8.09 20.45 -4.98
CA PHE A 28 -7.76 21.64 -4.19
C PHE A 28 -6.26 21.74 -3.93
N MET A 29 -5.62 20.66 -3.47
CA MET A 29 -4.18 20.69 -3.20
C MET A 29 -3.36 20.93 -4.46
N ARG A 30 -3.77 20.33 -5.59
CA ARG A 30 -3.13 20.63 -6.88
C ARG A 30 -3.24 22.10 -7.27
N ALA A 31 -4.41 22.71 -7.09
CA ALA A 31 -4.59 24.14 -7.34
C ALA A 31 -3.68 25.00 -6.44
N ARG A 32 -3.53 24.64 -5.17
CA ARG A 32 -2.62 25.34 -4.24
C ARG A 32 -1.16 25.18 -4.64
N VAL A 33 -0.73 23.99 -5.04
CA VAL A 33 0.64 23.75 -5.53
C VAL A 33 0.94 24.60 -6.76
N ALA A 34 0.00 24.66 -7.71
CA ALA A 34 0.14 25.49 -8.91
C ALA A 34 0.18 26.99 -8.57
N ALA A 35 -0.69 27.45 -7.65
CA ALA A 35 -0.71 28.85 -7.20
C ALA A 35 0.56 29.27 -6.45
N ALA A 36 1.24 28.32 -5.81
CA ALA A 36 2.54 28.54 -5.17
C ALA A 36 3.73 28.60 -6.19
N GLY A 37 3.46 28.51 -7.49
CA GLY A 37 4.48 28.54 -8.54
C GLY A 37 5.32 27.25 -8.63
N ILE A 38 4.90 26.18 -7.99
CA ILE A 38 5.61 24.90 -8.02
C ILE A 38 5.34 24.22 -9.36
N ARG A 39 6.41 23.83 -10.06
CA ARG A 39 6.31 23.15 -11.35
C ARG A 39 5.81 21.73 -11.19
N ILE A 40 4.71 21.39 -11.86
CA ILE A 40 4.15 20.06 -11.92
C ILE A 40 4.44 19.47 -13.30
N LEU A 41 5.10 18.32 -13.35
CA LEU A 41 5.42 17.58 -14.57
C LEU A 41 4.44 16.42 -14.75
N ASP A 42 3.27 16.71 -15.32
CA ASP A 42 2.29 15.67 -15.66
C ASP A 42 2.82 14.73 -16.75
N HIS A 43 2.44 13.45 -16.66
CA HIS A 43 2.86 12.41 -17.60
C HIS A 43 4.38 12.22 -17.69
N HIS A 44 5.10 12.51 -16.62
CA HIS A 44 6.53 12.31 -16.50
C HIS A 44 6.86 11.28 -15.41
N PRO A 45 6.57 9.98 -15.61
CA PRO A 45 6.93 8.96 -14.64
C PRO A 45 8.45 8.95 -14.41
N ILE A 46 8.83 8.90 -13.14
CA ILE A 46 10.18 8.60 -12.71
C ILE A 46 10.41 7.10 -12.90
N LEU A 47 11.60 6.74 -13.35
CA LEU A 47 12.03 5.36 -13.52
C LEU A 47 13.10 4.96 -12.51
N GLU A 48 13.87 5.92 -12.00
CA GLU A 48 14.93 5.69 -11.03
C GLU A 48 15.38 6.98 -10.34
N LEU A 49 16.01 6.84 -9.19
CA LEU A 49 16.74 7.92 -8.53
C LEU A 49 18.14 8.05 -9.13
N ILE A 50 18.76 9.21 -8.89
CA ILE A 50 20.16 9.49 -9.20
C ILE A 50 20.90 9.88 -7.93
N GLY A 51 22.16 9.50 -7.81
CA GLY A 51 22.98 9.75 -6.64
C GLY A 51 24.47 9.56 -6.91
N ASP A 52 25.28 9.79 -5.90
CA ASP A 52 26.76 9.66 -5.97
C ASP A 52 27.29 8.44 -5.19
N GLY A 53 26.40 7.52 -4.81
CA GLY A 53 26.74 6.35 -3.99
C GLY A 53 26.66 6.61 -2.48
N HIS A 54 26.59 7.87 -2.05
CA HIS A 54 26.43 8.25 -0.64
C HIS A 54 25.12 8.97 -0.36
N ALA A 55 24.59 9.69 -1.35
CA ALA A 55 23.38 10.49 -1.22
C ALA A 55 22.55 10.48 -2.49
N VAL A 56 21.23 10.59 -2.33
CA VAL A 56 20.32 10.86 -3.43
C VAL A 56 20.43 12.33 -3.81
N LYS A 57 20.51 12.60 -5.11
CA LYS A 57 20.70 13.93 -5.72
C LYS A 57 19.68 14.28 -6.78
N GLY A 58 18.63 13.48 -6.92
CA GLY A 58 17.60 13.72 -7.90
C GLY A 58 16.95 12.47 -8.41
N ALA A 59 16.31 12.58 -9.57
CA ALA A 59 15.61 11.50 -10.22
C ALA A 59 15.63 11.65 -11.75
N GLN A 60 15.42 10.55 -12.46
CA GLN A 60 15.25 10.57 -13.91
C GLN A 60 14.13 9.65 -14.37
N GLY A 61 13.59 9.95 -15.54
CA GLY A 61 12.47 9.22 -16.09
C GLY A 61 12.23 9.52 -17.55
N MET A 62 11.00 9.37 -17.98
CA MET A 62 10.62 9.62 -19.38
C MET A 62 9.32 10.42 -19.48
N ALA A 63 9.23 11.28 -20.46
CA ALA A 63 7.98 11.92 -20.84
C ALA A 63 7.09 10.89 -21.56
N ARG A 64 6.00 10.44 -20.92
CA ARG A 64 5.16 9.34 -21.42
C ARG A 64 4.58 9.58 -22.82
N ARG A 65 4.34 10.85 -23.17
CA ARG A 65 3.75 11.21 -24.47
C ARG A 65 4.75 11.10 -25.62
N THR A 66 6.01 11.47 -25.39
CA THR A 66 7.05 11.54 -26.43
C THR A 66 8.07 10.40 -26.33
N GLY A 67 8.21 9.75 -25.17
CA GLY A 67 9.28 8.79 -24.89
C GLY A 67 10.62 9.44 -24.56
N ALA A 68 10.73 10.78 -24.60
CA ALA A 68 11.97 11.50 -24.31
C ALA A 68 12.39 11.31 -22.85
N SER A 69 13.67 11.03 -22.63
CA SER A 69 14.23 10.96 -21.28
C SER A 69 14.35 12.36 -20.69
N PHE A 70 14.19 12.48 -19.38
CA PHE A 70 14.46 13.70 -18.63
C PHE A 70 15.18 13.35 -17.31
N ARG A 71 15.87 14.34 -16.78
CA ARG A 71 16.61 14.26 -15.53
C ARG A 71 16.35 15.53 -14.72
N VAL A 72 16.19 15.36 -13.41
CA VAL A 72 16.05 16.47 -12.45
C VAL A 72 17.09 16.28 -11.37
N GLU A 73 17.97 17.23 -11.20
CA GLU A 73 18.91 17.30 -10.07
C GLU A 73 18.28 18.13 -8.95
N ALA A 74 18.45 17.69 -7.72
CA ALA A 74 17.83 18.28 -6.55
C ALA A 74 18.69 18.11 -5.30
N GLY A 75 18.65 19.07 -4.42
CA GLY A 75 19.33 19.02 -3.11
C GLY A 75 18.71 18.01 -2.14
N ALA A 76 17.46 17.59 -2.38
CA ALA A 76 16.77 16.52 -1.69
C ALA A 76 15.61 16.00 -2.54
N VAL A 77 15.19 14.75 -2.30
CA VAL A 77 14.05 14.09 -2.95
C VAL A 77 13.08 13.61 -1.88
N VAL A 78 11.78 13.83 -2.10
CA VAL A 78 10.71 13.27 -1.27
C VAL A 78 9.95 12.24 -2.11
N LEU A 79 9.95 10.98 -1.70
CA LEU A 79 9.11 9.93 -2.28
C LEU A 79 7.71 9.98 -1.66
N ALA A 80 6.74 10.40 -2.45
CA ALA A 80 5.32 10.41 -2.08
C ALA A 80 4.50 9.63 -3.12
N THR A 81 5.03 8.50 -3.54
CA THR A 81 4.56 7.67 -4.66
C THR A 81 3.38 6.78 -4.34
N GLY A 82 2.92 6.79 -3.08
CA GLY A 82 1.93 5.84 -2.60
C GLY A 82 2.53 4.45 -2.33
N GLY A 83 1.67 3.50 -1.98
CA GLY A 83 2.07 2.13 -1.70
C GLY A 83 2.06 1.21 -2.92
N CYS A 84 1.94 -0.10 -2.66
CA CYS A 84 1.84 -1.15 -3.67
C CYS A 84 0.47 -1.85 -3.57
N ALA A 85 -0.29 -1.87 -4.66
CA ALA A 85 -1.56 -2.60 -4.82
C ALA A 85 -1.37 -3.97 -5.47
N PHE A 86 -0.16 -4.38 -5.80
CA PHE A 86 0.17 -5.66 -6.42
C PHE A 86 -0.67 -5.96 -7.67
N PHE A 87 -0.85 -4.94 -8.51
CA PHE A 87 -1.73 -4.96 -9.69
C PHE A 87 -3.20 -5.31 -9.39
N GLU A 88 -3.67 -5.19 -8.14
CA GLU A 88 -5.08 -5.35 -7.83
C GLU A 88 -5.89 -4.16 -8.36
N ARG A 89 -7.10 -4.46 -8.84
CA ARG A 89 -8.03 -3.43 -9.31
C ARG A 89 -8.81 -2.89 -8.13
N ILE A 90 -8.34 -1.77 -7.58
CA ILE A 90 -8.96 -1.08 -6.45
C ILE A 90 -9.20 0.40 -6.75
N LEU A 91 -10.28 0.93 -6.22
CA LEU A 91 -10.69 2.32 -6.43
C LEU A 91 -9.63 3.29 -5.90
N GLY A 92 -9.04 4.07 -6.82
CA GLY A 92 -8.01 5.05 -6.49
C GLY A 92 -6.60 4.47 -6.28
N GLY A 93 -6.39 3.16 -6.44
CA GLY A 93 -5.12 2.50 -6.19
C GLY A 93 -4.60 1.60 -7.31
N THR A 94 -5.38 1.39 -8.38
CA THR A 94 -5.05 0.41 -9.43
C THR A 94 -3.68 0.61 -10.09
N GLY A 95 -3.15 1.82 -10.15
CA GLY A 95 -1.84 2.11 -10.75
C GLY A 95 -0.70 2.21 -9.74
N LEU A 96 -0.89 1.82 -8.49
CA LEU A 96 0.13 1.87 -7.45
C LEU A 96 0.90 0.56 -7.40
N THR A 97 2.11 0.56 -7.89
CA THR A 97 2.96 -0.61 -8.10
C THR A 97 4.15 -0.70 -7.15
N GLY A 98 4.29 0.27 -6.22
CA GLY A 98 5.39 0.26 -5.26
C GLY A 98 6.73 0.74 -5.83
N ASP A 99 6.71 1.51 -6.91
CA ASP A 99 7.93 2.02 -7.56
C ASP A 99 8.82 2.78 -6.58
N GLY A 100 8.24 3.60 -5.70
CA GLY A 100 9.02 4.32 -4.69
C GLY A 100 9.73 3.41 -3.70
N HIS A 101 9.14 2.25 -3.36
CA HIS A 101 9.81 1.24 -2.53
C HIS A 101 11.05 0.70 -3.25
N LEU A 102 10.92 0.38 -4.55
CA LEU A 102 12.04 -0.09 -5.36
C LEU A 102 13.12 0.99 -5.49
N PHE A 103 12.75 2.24 -5.74
CA PHE A 103 13.69 3.35 -5.86
C PHE A 103 14.48 3.57 -4.56
N ALA A 104 13.80 3.50 -3.42
CA ALA A 104 14.42 3.64 -2.11
C ALA A 104 15.42 2.50 -1.83
N ALA A 105 15.03 1.25 -2.10
CA ALA A 105 15.89 0.09 -1.93
C ALA A 105 17.10 0.11 -2.87
N GLU A 106 16.94 0.55 -4.12
CA GLU A 106 18.05 0.75 -5.07
C GLU A 106 19.02 1.85 -4.62
N ALA A 107 18.54 2.82 -3.84
CA ALA A 107 19.37 3.84 -3.20
C ALA A 107 20.01 3.36 -1.88
N GLY A 108 19.66 2.18 -1.37
CA GLY A 108 20.19 1.61 -0.14
C GLY A 108 19.31 1.82 1.09
N ALA A 109 18.09 2.32 0.94
CA ALA A 109 17.15 2.47 2.05
C ALA A 109 16.47 1.13 2.40
N SER A 110 16.18 0.94 3.68
CA SER A 110 15.44 -0.20 4.20
C SER A 110 13.94 0.05 4.15
N LEU A 111 13.16 -1.04 4.20
CA LEU A 111 11.72 -1.02 4.40
C LEU A 111 11.38 -1.58 5.78
N SER A 112 10.17 -1.29 6.28
CA SER A 112 9.75 -1.72 7.61
C SER A 112 8.25 -2.01 7.61
N GLY A 113 7.82 -2.97 8.46
CA GLY A 113 6.43 -3.37 8.59
C GLY A 113 5.86 -4.10 7.36
N MET A 114 6.69 -4.67 6.51
CA MET A 114 6.25 -5.29 5.24
C MET A 114 5.38 -6.53 5.46
N GLU A 115 5.48 -7.21 6.57
CA GLU A 115 4.59 -8.31 6.96
C GLU A 115 3.14 -7.85 7.21
N PHE A 116 2.93 -6.59 7.53
CA PHE A 116 1.60 -6.01 7.77
C PHE A 116 0.90 -5.54 6.50
N THR A 117 1.03 -6.30 5.42
CA THR A 117 0.38 -6.07 4.12
C THR A 117 -0.85 -6.94 3.89
N GLY A 118 -1.16 -7.87 4.80
CA GLY A 118 -2.32 -8.77 4.73
C GLY A 118 -3.67 -8.07 4.97
N LYS A 119 -3.86 -6.85 4.46
CA LYS A 119 -5.11 -6.10 4.55
C LYS A 119 -5.99 -6.36 3.34
N TYR A 120 -7.21 -6.74 3.65
CA TYR A 120 -8.28 -6.94 2.68
C TYR A 120 -9.50 -6.11 3.06
N THR A 121 -10.36 -5.81 2.11
CA THR A 121 -11.61 -5.10 2.34
C THR A 121 -12.75 -5.76 1.57
N LEU A 122 -13.89 -5.94 2.22
CA LEU A 122 -15.10 -6.43 1.59
C LEU A 122 -15.53 -5.54 0.43
N ALA A 123 -15.90 -6.19 -0.66
CA ALA A 123 -16.36 -5.58 -1.89
C ALA A 123 -17.41 -6.45 -2.60
N PRO A 124 -18.26 -5.88 -3.45
CA PRO A 124 -19.05 -6.67 -4.39
C PRO A 124 -18.10 -7.41 -5.34
N LYS A 125 -18.32 -8.70 -5.54
CA LYS A 125 -17.46 -9.56 -6.36
C LYS A 125 -17.26 -9.02 -7.77
N GLY A 126 -16.01 -9.00 -8.24
CA GLY A 126 -15.65 -8.51 -9.57
C GLY A 126 -15.59 -6.98 -9.71
N SER A 127 -15.93 -6.22 -8.67
CA SER A 127 -15.84 -4.76 -8.68
C SER A 127 -14.42 -4.27 -8.37
N SER A 128 -14.15 -2.99 -8.60
CA SER A 128 -12.92 -2.32 -8.12
C SER A 128 -13.12 -1.62 -6.77
N LEU A 129 -14.27 -1.79 -6.15
CA LEU A 129 -14.61 -1.13 -4.90
C LEU A 129 -13.76 -1.70 -3.76
N ASN A 130 -13.21 -0.82 -2.92
CA ASN A 130 -12.48 -1.17 -1.70
C ASN A 130 -12.97 -0.31 -0.51
N LYS A 131 -14.29 -0.12 -0.43
CA LYS A 131 -14.97 0.67 0.61
C LYS A 131 -15.87 -0.24 1.42
N GLY A 132 -15.38 -0.74 2.54
CA GLY A 132 -16.09 -1.70 3.39
C GLY A 132 -17.22 -1.09 4.24
N LEU A 133 -17.29 0.24 4.37
CA LEU A 133 -18.25 0.88 5.30
C LEU A 133 -19.71 0.43 5.09
N PRO A 134 -20.26 0.29 3.87
CA PRO A 134 -21.66 -0.14 3.70
C PRO A 134 -21.95 -1.50 4.31
N PHE A 135 -20.97 -2.39 4.38
CA PHE A 135 -21.12 -3.72 4.97
C PHE A 135 -21.31 -3.73 6.49
N ARG A 136 -21.22 -2.56 7.14
CA ARG A 136 -21.60 -2.40 8.55
C ARG A 136 -23.09 -2.74 8.78
N TRP A 137 -23.90 -2.53 7.76
CA TRP A 137 -25.32 -2.79 7.77
C TRP A 137 -25.70 -4.02 6.95
N ALA A 138 -24.80 -4.99 6.84
CA ALA A 138 -25.02 -6.20 6.05
C ALA A 138 -25.27 -7.41 6.92
N THR A 139 -26.12 -8.31 6.41
CA THR A 139 -26.20 -9.71 6.81
C THR A 139 -25.53 -10.56 5.71
N PHE A 140 -24.88 -11.67 6.11
CA PHE A 140 -24.12 -12.53 5.21
C PHE A 140 -24.74 -13.92 5.10
N TYR A 141 -24.64 -14.52 3.92
CA TYR A 141 -25.34 -15.76 3.58
C TYR A 141 -24.47 -16.70 2.77
N ARG A 142 -24.77 -18.01 2.84
CA ARG A 142 -24.34 -19.00 1.86
C ARG A 142 -25.19 -18.88 0.58
N PRO A 143 -24.75 -19.48 -0.56
CA PRO A 143 -25.52 -19.43 -1.82
C PRO A 143 -26.93 -20.01 -1.73
N ASP A 144 -27.18 -20.93 -0.81
CA ASP A 144 -28.51 -21.52 -0.54
C ASP A 144 -29.44 -20.60 0.27
N GLY A 145 -28.97 -19.40 0.64
CA GLY A 145 -29.72 -18.44 1.46
C GLY A 145 -29.60 -18.66 2.95
N THR A 146 -28.85 -19.66 3.42
CA THR A 146 -28.59 -19.88 4.84
C THR A 146 -27.71 -18.77 5.41
N PRO A 147 -28.12 -18.07 6.49
CA PRO A 147 -27.28 -17.06 7.11
C PRO A 147 -25.97 -17.64 7.65
N LEU A 148 -24.86 -16.93 7.44
CA LEU A 148 -23.61 -17.23 8.12
C LEU A 148 -23.74 -16.93 9.61
N LYS A 149 -23.06 -17.72 10.44
CA LYS A 149 -23.02 -17.57 11.88
C LYS A 149 -21.63 -17.16 12.36
N GLY A 150 -21.60 -16.29 13.36
CA GLY A 150 -20.40 -15.96 14.10
C GLY A 150 -19.91 -17.10 15.00
N HIS A 151 -18.80 -16.88 15.68
CA HIS A 151 -18.27 -17.84 16.68
C HIS A 151 -19.19 -18.02 17.89
N ASP A 152 -20.06 -17.06 18.17
CA ASP A 152 -21.11 -17.09 19.19
C ASP A 152 -22.36 -17.87 18.78
N GLY A 153 -22.45 -18.33 17.54
CA GLY A 153 -23.59 -19.00 16.96
C GLY A 153 -24.69 -18.07 16.43
N GLU A 154 -24.57 -16.76 16.65
CA GLU A 154 -25.52 -15.76 16.17
C GLU A 154 -25.35 -15.49 14.68
N ILE A 155 -26.40 -14.96 14.05
CA ILE A 155 -26.34 -14.56 12.63
C ILE A 155 -25.25 -13.50 12.45
N LEU A 156 -24.35 -13.73 11.50
CA LEU A 156 -23.26 -12.83 11.23
C LEU A 156 -23.75 -11.55 10.55
N THR A 157 -23.62 -10.47 11.28
CA THR A 157 -23.91 -9.11 10.80
C THR A 157 -22.65 -8.24 10.92
N ASN A 158 -22.68 -7.06 10.29
CA ASN A 158 -21.58 -6.09 10.35
C ASN A 158 -20.24 -6.66 9.86
N GLY A 159 -20.03 -6.68 8.54
CA GLY A 159 -18.82 -7.22 7.88
C GLY A 159 -17.48 -6.52 8.19
N ILE A 160 -17.42 -5.69 9.26
CA ILE A 160 -16.22 -4.95 9.68
C ILE A 160 -15.70 -5.53 10.99
N GLY A 161 -14.38 -5.55 11.14
CA GLY A 161 -13.73 -6.00 12.38
C GLY A 161 -13.72 -7.53 12.53
N PRO A 162 -14.17 -8.10 13.66
CA PRO A 162 -14.09 -9.54 13.91
C PRO A 162 -14.83 -10.40 12.90
N ALA A 163 -15.95 -9.92 12.37
CA ALA A 163 -16.75 -10.61 11.33
C ALA A 163 -15.96 -10.86 10.04
N GLU A 164 -15.01 -9.98 9.68
CA GLU A 164 -14.16 -10.15 8.50
C GLU A 164 -13.43 -11.52 8.52
N ARG A 165 -13.02 -12.01 9.70
CA ARG A 165 -12.31 -13.29 9.83
C ARG A 165 -13.22 -14.49 9.49
N VAL A 166 -14.47 -14.44 9.93
CA VAL A 166 -15.47 -15.48 9.63
C VAL A 166 -15.79 -15.47 8.14
N ILE A 167 -15.97 -14.29 7.56
CA ILE A 167 -16.23 -14.12 6.12
C ILE A 167 -15.02 -14.58 5.29
N ALA A 168 -13.80 -14.22 5.70
CA ALA A 168 -12.58 -14.67 5.02
C ALA A 168 -12.48 -16.18 4.97
N ARG A 169 -12.76 -16.87 6.09
CA ARG A 169 -12.80 -18.32 6.14
C ARG A 169 -13.89 -18.90 5.24
N ALA A 170 -15.11 -18.33 5.33
CA ALA A 170 -16.23 -18.79 4.51
C ALA A 170 -15.94 -18.64 3.00
N LEU A 171 -15.21 -17.61 2.59
CA LEU A 171 -14.80 -17.39 1.20
C LEU A 171 -13.76 -18.40 0.70
N THR A 172 -12.95 -19.01 1.57
CA THR A 172 -12.07 -20.11 1.17
C THR A 172 -12.83 -21.43 1.01
N GLU A 173 -14.02 -21.55 1.59
CA GLU A 173 -14.89 -22.74 1.49
C GLU A 173 -15.88 -22.64 0.33
N GLY A 174 -16.17 -21.43 -0.14
CA GLY A 174 -17.11 -21.19 -1.25
C GLY A 174 -17.59 -19.75 -1.35
N GLU A 175 -18.60 -19.53 -2.18
CA GLU A 175 -19.16 -18.19 -2.38
C GLU A 175 -19.90 -17.71 -1.13
N VAL A 176 -19.79 -16.41 -0.85
CA VAL A 176 -20.51 -15.70 0.20
C VAL A 176 -21.32 -14.59 -0.42
N LEU A 177 -22.58 -14.48 -0.01
CA LEU A 177 -23.49 -13.42 -0.39
C LEU A 177 -23.66 -12.42 0.77
N ALA A 178 -23.95 -11.17 0.45
CA ALA A 178 -24.32 -10.14 1.41
C ALA A 178 -25.61 -9.44 0.97
N ARG A 179 -26.33 -8.88 1.94
CA ARG A 179 -27.44 -7.95 1.75
C ARG A 179 -27.34 -6.84 2.80
N LEU A 180 -27.48 -5.58 2.40
CA LEU A 180 -27.41 -4.41 3.30
C LEU A 180 -28.76 -4.16 3.99
N ASP A 181 -29.37 -5.20 4.51
CA ASP A 181 -30.74 -5.23 5.01
C ASP A 181 -30.95 -4.56 6.37
N LEU A 182 -29.86 -4.31 7.11
CA LEU A 182 -29.89 -3.62 8.39
C LEU A 182 -29.87 -2.08 8.25
N ALA A 183 -29.71 -1.55 7.03
CA ALA A 183 -29.76 -0.12 6.78
C ALA A 183 -31.22 0.36 6.74
N ASP A 184 -31.60 1.23 7.67
CA ASP A 184 -32.88 1.96 7.62
C ASP A 184 -32.91 3.02 6.49
N ALA A 185 -34.02 3.68 6.29
CA ALA A 185 -34.21 4.67 5.23
C ALA A 185 -33.22 5.86 5.35
N GLY A 186 -32.95 6.32 6.56
CA GLY A 186 -32.01 7.42 6.82
C GLY A 186 -30.58 7.04 6.50
N ILE A 187 -30.16 5.82 6.89
CA ILE A 187 -28.85 5.27 6.58
C ILE A 187 -28.68 5.07 5.08
N ARG A 188 -29.68 4.52 4.39
CA ARG A 188 -29.66 4.32 2.93
C ARG A 188 -29.43 5.64 2.20
N ASP A 189 -30.16 6.68 2.57
CA ASP A 189 -30.05 8.02 1.99
C ASP A 189 -28.67 8.63 2.30
N ALA A 190 -28.21 8.57 3.54
CA ALA A 190 -26.88 9.05 3.95
C ALA A 190 -25.74 8.34 3.22
N LEU A 191 -25.79 7.03 3.07
CA LEU A 191 -24.79 6.25 2.33
C LEU A 191 -24.75 6.65 0.85
N ARG A 192 -25.91 6.76 0.18
CA ARG A 192 -25.94 7.16 -1.23
C ARG A 192 -25.43 8.58 -1.45
N ARG A 193 -25.77 9.52 -0.58
CA ARG A 193 -25.26 10.90 -0.65
C ARG A 193 -23.80 11.02 -0.24
N GLY A 194 -23.40 10.33 0.83
CA GLY A 194 -22.06 10.42 1.40
C GLY A 194 -21.01 9.64 0.62
N GLN A 195 -21.39 8.50 0.03
CA GLN A 195 -20.46 7.61 -0.69
C GLN A 195 -21.05 7.12 -2.03
N PRO A 196 -21.39 8.01 -2.97
CA PRO A 196 -22.04 7.62 -4.22
C PRO A 196 -21.22 6.61 -5.02
N ASN A 197 -19.89 6.68 -4.95
CA ASN A 197 -18.99 5.73 -5.64
C ASN A 197 -19.14 4.29 -5.14
N CYS A 198 -19.63 4.08 -3.91
CA CYS A 198 -19.86 2.75 -3.37
C CYS A 198 -21.03 2.05 -4.07
N PHE A 199 -21.94 2.79 -4.64
CA PHE A 199 -23.15 2.25 -5.26
C PHE A 199 -23.04 2.06 -6.78
N ALA A 200 -22.06 2.71 -7.43
CA ALA A 200 -21.85 2.57 -8.87
C ALA A 200 -21.69 1.10 -9.36
N PRO A 201 -21.04 0.17 -8.65
CA PRO A 201 -21.02 -1.23 -9.06
C PRO A 201 -22.42 -1.88 -9.03
N TYR A 202 -23.20 -1.61 -7.99
CA TYR A 202 -24.56 -2.16 -7.85
C TYR A 202 -25.49 -1.60 -8.93
N ASP A 203 -25.45 -0.28 -9.16
CA ASP A 203 -26.23 0.39 -10.19
C ASP A 203 -25.93 -0.18 -11.59
N LYS A 204 -24.65 -0.47 -11.88
CA LYS A 204 -24.24 -1.13 -13.13
C LYS A 204 -24.74 -2.57 -13.26
N MET A 205 -24.86 -3.29 -12.16
CA MET A 205 -25.37 -4.66 -12.13
C MET A 205 -26.90 -4.72 -12.10
N GLY A 206 -27.60 -3.58 -11.95
CA GLY A 206 -29.04 -3.52 -11.76
C GLY A 206 -29.50 -4.13 -10.43
N ILE A 207 -28.66 -4.08 -9.39
CA ILE A 207 -28.92 -4.66 -8.08
C ILE A 207 -29.23 -3.55 -7.08
N ASP A 208 -30.34 -3.67 -6.34
CA ASP A 208 -30.52 -2.90 -5.12
C ASP A 208 -29.91 -3.68 -3.94
N PRO A 209 -28.75 -3.26 -3.40
CA PRO A 209 -28.05 -4.01 -2.38
C PRO A 209 -28.76 -4.04 -1.02
N PHE A 210 -29.80 -3.22 -0.83
CA PHE A 210 -30.59 -3.18 0.40
C PHE A 210 -31.70 -4.25 0.44
N SER A 211 -32.12 -4.75 -0.72
CA SER A 211 -33.20 -5.74 -0.84
C SER A 211 -32.75 -7.06 -1.46
N ALA A 212 -31.75 -7.04 -2.34
CA ALA A 212 -31.24 -8.23 -3.02
C ALA A 212 -29.92 -8.72 -2.42
N MET A 213 -29.72 -10.03 -2.41
CA MET A 213 -28.43 -10.65 -2.12
C MET A 213 -27.49 -10.49 -3.31
N PHE A 214 -26.20 -10.24 -3.04
CA PHE A 214 -25.15 -10.13 -4.04
C PHE A 214 -23.86 -10.81 -3.57
N PRO A 215 -23.08 -11.38 -4.48
CA PRO A 215 -21.82 -12.04 -4.11
C PRO A 215 -20.76 -11.01 -3.69
N VAL A 216 -19.97 -11.37 -2.69
CA VAL A 216 -18.87 -10.58 -2.14
C VAL A 216 -17.52 -11.25 -2.32
N GLU A 217 -16.49 -10.45 -2.26
CA GLU A 217 -15.08 -10.87 -2.21
C GLU A 217 -14.31 -10.01 -1.21
N LEU A 218 -13.13 -10.46 -0.83
CA LEU A 218 -12.16 -9.67 -0.08
C LEU A 218 -11.09 -9.15 -1.04
N LYS A 219 -11.08 -7.84 -1.27
CA LYS A 219 -10.09 -7.14 -2.09
C LYS A 219 -8.79 -6.97 -1.34
N PHE A 220 -7.71 -7.49 -1.92
CA PHE A 220 -6.37 -7.28 -1.41
C PHE A 220 -5.92 -5.83 -1.61
N GLU A 221 -5.50 -5.15 -0.54
CA GLU A 221 -5.10 -3.74 -0.60
C GLU A 221 -3.60 -3.51 -0.43
N GLY A 222 -2.83 -4.52 -0.12
CA GLY A 222 -1.39 -4.45 0.00
C GLY A 222 -0.90 -3.36 0.98
N THR A 223 0.16 -2.65 0.61
CA THR A 223 0.72 -1.59 1.45
C THR A 223 -0.08 -0.28 1.39
N ILE A 224 -1.05 -0.15 0.49
CA ILE A 224 -1.94 1.04 0.44
C ILE A 224 -2.75 1.17 1.73
N ARG A 225 -3.22 0.04 2.26
CA ARG A 225 -3.96 -0.04 3.52
C ARG A 225 -3.22 -0.79 4.62
N GLY A 226 -2.21 -1.57 4.28
CA GLY A 226 -1.24 -2.12 5.22
C GLY A 226 -0.37 -1.01 5.82
N THR A 227 0.57 -1.35 6.68
CA THR A 227 1.43 -0.37 7.36
C THR A 227 2.85 -0.34 6.80
N GLY A 228 3.23 -1.35 6.04
CA GLY A 228 4.57 -1.47 5.46
C GLY A 228 4.90 -0.41 4.43
N GLY A 229 6.17 -0.06 4.37
CA GLY A 229 6.72 0.91 3.43
C GLY A 229 8.19 1.21 3.72
N ILE A 230 8.70 2.29 3.14
CA ILE A 230 10.07 2.75 3.35
C ILE A 230 10.25 3.16 4.82
N ARG A 231 11.32 2.66 5.43
CA ARG A 231 11.66 2.93 6.84
C ARG A 231 11.94 4.42 7.06
N ILE A 232 11.38 4.97 8.13
CA ILE A 232 11.62 6.34 8.56
C ILE A 232 12.71 6.33 9.63
N ALA A 233 13.76 7.11 9.43
CA ALA A 233 14.92 7.24 10.33
C ALA A 233 14.93 8.55 11.13
N SER A 234 13.98 9.47 10.90
CA SER A 234 13.91 10.73 11.65
C SER A 234 12.49 11.27 11.77
N SER A 235 12.25 12.16 12.73
CA SER A 235 10.98 12.88 12.90
C SER A 235 10.59 13.76 11.70
N GLU A 236 11.53 14.08 10.82
CA GLU A 236 11.28 14.78 9.55
C GLU A 236 11.05 13.84 8.37
N CYS A 237 10.76 12.56 8.64
CA CYS A 237 10.56 11.52 7.62
C CYS A 237 11.74 11.36 6.65
N ALA A 238 12.99 11.61 7.10
CA ALA A 238 14.16 11.20 6.37
C ALA A 238 14.35 9.69 6.44
N THR A 239 14.92 9.10 5.40
CA THR A 239 15.44 7.74 5.43
C THR A 239 16.88 7.76 5.93
N GLU A 240 17.50 6.58 6.12
CA GLU A 240 18.92 6.45 6.40
C GLU A 240 19.82 6.91 5.24
N VAL A 241 19.26 7.07 4.04
CA VAL A 241 19.99 7.54 2.86
C VAL A 241 19.96 9.07 2.79
N PRO A 242 21.11 9.75 2.85
CA PRO A 242 21.17 11.20 2.83
C PRO A 242 20.52 11.78 1.53
N GLY A 243 19.66 12.75 1.69
CA GLY A 243 18.94 13.39 0.57
C GLY A 243 17.63 12.73 0.20
N LEU A 244 17.28 11.62 0.85
CA LEU A 244 16.04 10.90 0.59
C LEU A 244 15.07 10.99 1.78
N PHE A 245 13.87 11.49 1.50
CA PHE A 245 12.74 11.62 2.41
C PHE A 245 11.55 10.84 1.86
N VAL A 246 10.60 10.53 2.73
CA VAL A 246 9.43 9.72 2.34
C VAL A 246 8.16 10.24 3.00
N ALA A 247 7.00 10.13 2.32
CA ALA A 247 5.71 10.60 2.84
C ALA A 247 4.54 9.73 2.35
N GLY A 248 3.45 9.77 3.10
CA GLY A 248 2.21 9.07 2.77
C GLY A 248 2.37 7.55 2.80
N ASP A 249 1.64 6.86 1.92
CA ASP A 249 1.65 5.38 1.86
C ASP A 249 2.95 4.79 1.27
N ALA A 250 3.88 5.61 0.80
CA ALA A 250 5.23 5.16 0.46
C ALA A 250 6.08 4.89 1.71
N ALA A 251 5.79 5.61 2.81
CA ALA A 251 6.45 5.46 4.10
C ALA A 251 5.80 4.38 4.95
N SER A 252 6.58 3.64 5.72
CA SER A 252 6.04 2.83 6.82
C SER A 252 5.30 3.72 7.81
N ARG A 253 4.12 3.29 8.24
CA ARG A 253 3.31 3.98 9.26
C ARG A 253 3.09 3.14 10.53
N GLU A 254 3.88 2.10 10.71
CA GLU A 254 3.78 1.24 11.90
C GLU A 254 4.01 2.00 13.21
N ASN A 255 4.78 3.11 13.20
CA ASN A 255 4.92 4.01 14.35
C ASN A 255 3.62 4.70 14.77
N VAL A 256 2.62 4.77 13.88
CA VAL A 256 1.33 5.42 14.14
C VAL A 256 0.21 4.40 14.32
N THR A 257 0.23 3.32 13.54
CA THR A 257 -0.87 2.34 13.52
C THR A 257 -0.46 0.96 14.03
N GLY A 258 0.81 0.73 14.34
CA GLY A 258 1.32 -0.60 14.63
C GLY A 258 1.05 -1.55 13.46
N GLY A 259 0.72 -2.79 13.77
CA GLY A 259 0.42 -3.84 12.78
C GLY A 259 -1.01 -3.81 12.22
N ILE A 260 -1.81 -2.76 12.48
CA ILE A 260 -3.20 -2.67 12.01
C ILE A 260 -3.37 -1.59 10.94
N SER A 261 -4.37 -1.77 10.09
CA SER A 261 -4.76 -0.70 9.15
C SER A 261 -5.49 0.41 9.89
N GLY A 262 -5.02 1.65 9.76
CA GLY A 262 -5.63 2.81 10.41
C GLY A 262 -6.97 3.27 9.81
N GLY A 263 -7.45 2.64 8.75
CA GLY A 263 -8.60 3.12 8.01
C GLY A 263 -8.36 4.43 7.26
N GLY A 264 -9.40 4.96 6.61
CA GLY A 264 -9.28 6.13 5.72
C GLY A 264 -8.84 7.41 6.43
N ALA A 265 -9.36 7.68 7.63
CA ALA A 265 -9.06 8.89 8.38
C ALA A 265 -7.59 8.94 8.83
N ILE A 266 -7.08 7.86 9.40
CA ILE A 266 -5.69 7.77 9.87
C ILE A 266 -4.74 7.82 8.67
N ASN A 267 -5.03 7.11 7.57
CA ASN A 267 -4.18 7.14 6.39
C ASN A 267 -4.10 8.54 5.76
N SER A 268 -5.20 9.28 5.71
CA SER A 268 -5.17 10.66 5.21
C SER A 268 -4.45 11.62 6.16
N SER A 269 -4.63 11.48 7.47
CA SER A 269 -3.88 12.27 8.47
C SER A 269 -2.39 11.99 8.37
N TRP A 270 -2.00 10.73 8.23
CA TRP A 270 -0.61 10.32 8.00
C TRP A 270 -0.02 10.94 6.73
N ALA A 271 -0.76 10.87 5.60
CA ALA A 271 -0.30 11.45 4.35
C ALA A 271 -0.06 12.97 4.44
N MET A 272 -0.93 13.68 5.15
CA MET A 272 -0.79 15.12 5.38
C MET A 272 0.37 15.44 6.33
N ALA A 273 0.46 14.79 7.48
CA ALA A 273 1.49 15.04 8.48
C ALA A 273 2.88 14.68 7.97
N SER A 274 3.06 13.46 7.46
CA SER A 274 4.35 13.01 6.91
C SER A 274 4.79 13.85 5.71
N GLY A 275 3.84 14.28 4.85
CA GLY A 275 4.13 15.21 3.75
C GLY A 275 4.65 16.56 4.23
N TRP A 276 4.08 17.08 5.32
CA TRP A 276 4.54 18.31 5.95
C TRP A 276 5.95 18.16 6.54
N TRP A 277 6.19 17.12 7.32
CA TRP A 277 7.49 16.86 7.97
C TRP A 277 8.58 16.60 6.93
N ALA A 278 8.33 15.72 5.96
CA ALA A 278 9.26 15.45 4.87
C ALA A 278 9.58 16.70 4.04
N GLY A 279 8.57 17.53 3.76
CA GLY A 279 8.75 18.79 3.03
C GLY A 279 9.63 19.78 3.77
N ARG A 280 9.47 19.90 5.10
CA ARG A 280 10.34 20.73 5.95
C ARG A 280 11.78 20.22 5.93
N GLY A 281 11.99 18.94 6.23
CA GLY A 281 13.31 18.32 6.28
C GLY A 281 14.04 18.42 4.95
N ALA A 282 13.37 18.03 3.85
CA ALA A 282 13.93 18.10 2.50
C ALA A 282 14.30 19.55 2.11
N SER A 283 13.45 20.52 2.42
CA SER A 283 13.73 21.94 2.15
C SER A 283 14.92 22.47 2.95
N ALA A 284 15.04 22.09 4.23
CA ALA A 284 16.18 22.44 5.06
C ALA A 284 17.48 21.85 4.52
N GLN A 285 17.45 20.57 4.12
CA GLN A 285 18.61 19.90 3.53
C GLN A 285 19.01 20.50 2.18
N ALA A 286 18.06 20.78 1.30
CA ALA A 286 18.35 21.38 0.01
C ALA A 286 19.01 22.76 0.16
N ARG A 287 18.57 23.57 1.15
CA ARG A 287 19.21 24.85 1.47
C ARG A 287 20.65 24.69 1.94
N ARG A 288 20.93 23.71 2.79
CA ARG A 288 22.30 23.42 3.27
C ARG A 288 23.26 22.99 2.17
N ARG A 289 22.73 22.36 1.12
CA ARG A 289 23.52 21.92 -0.05
C ARG A 289 23.74 23.00 -1.10
N ARG A 290 22.96 24.06 -1.08
CA ARG A 290 23.02 25.14 -2.09
C ARG A 290 24.42 25.75 -2.15
N GLY A 291 24.99 25.80 -3.36
CA GLY A 291 26.32 26.39 -3.60
C GLY A 291 27.51 25.54 -3.19
N ARG A 292 27.29 24.29 -2.76
CA ARG A 292 28.39 23.35 -2.52
C ARG A 292 28.76 22.62 -3.81
N PRO A 293 30.07 22.35 -4.05
CA PRO A 293 30.48 21.50 -5.17
C PRO A 293 29.81 20.13 -5.05
N GLU A 294 29.21 19.67 -6.13
CA GLU A 294 28.55 18.38 -6.16
C GLU A 294 29.36 17.38 -6.97
N ALA A 295 29.58 16.19 -6.41
CA ALA A 295 30.12 15.06 -7.17
C ALA A 295 29.09 14.66 -8.25
N ALA A 296 29.58 14.19 -9.38
CA ALA A 296 28.73 13.71 -10.47
C ALA A 296 27.75 12.65 -9.97
N SER A 297 26.49 12.78 -10.33
CA SER A 297 25.45 11.83 -9.96
C SER A 297 25.21 10.81 -11.08
N ALA A 298 25.07 9.55 -10.70
CA ALA A 298 24.79 8.42 -11.58
C ALA A 298 23.38 7.84 -11.32
N PRO A 299 22.78 7.18 -12.31
CA PRO A 299 21.53 6.44 -12.12
C PRO A 299 21.72 5.28 -11.14
N LEU A 300 20.75 5.10 -10.22
CA LEU A 300 20.78 4.06 -9.20
C LEU A 300 19.96 2.82 -9.57
N GLY A 301 18.96 2.95 -10.44
CA GLY A 301 18.08 1.86 -10.85
C GLY A 301 18.78 0.82 -11.70
N ARG A 302 18.37 -0.44 -11.56
CA ARG A 302 18.93 -1.57 -12.31
C ARG A 302 17.86 -2.43 -12.94
N THR A 303 17.10 -3.14 -12.16
CA THR A 303 16.16 -4.17 -12.64
C THR A 303 15.08 -3.56 -13.53
N GLY A 304 14.94 -4.09 -14.75
CA GLY A 304 14.02 -3.57 -15.76
C GLY A 304 14.56 -2.41 -16.60
N LEU A 305 15.75 -1.89 -16.26
CA LEU A 305 16.42 -0.81 -17.00
C LEU A 305 17.76 -1.26 -17.58
N ARG A 306 18.47 -2.13 -16.85
CA ARG A 306 19.80 -2.63 -17.20
C ARG A 306 19.92 -4.06 -16.74
N ALA A 307 19.98 -4.99 -17.68
CA ALA A 307 20.23 -6.40 -17.39
C ALA A 307 21.61 -6.59 -16.74
N ARG A 308 21.74 -7.54 -15.81
CA ARG A 308 23.04 -7.91 -15.23
C ARG A 308 23.88 -8.79 -16.13
N HIS A 309 23.23 -9.55 -16.99
CA HIS A 309 23.82 -10.39 -18.00
C HIS A 309 23.28 -9.98 -19.38
N GLU A 310 23.45 -10.83 -20.34
CA GLU A 310 22.89 -10.61 -21.66
C GLU A 310 21.37 -10.45 -21.59
N ALA A 311 20.87 -9.36 -22.14
CA ALA A 311 19.43 -9.09 -22.19
C ALA A 311 18.72 -10.12 -23.06
N SER A 312 17.62 -10.64 -22.57
CA SER A 312 16.77 -11.57 -23.31
C SER A 312 15.28 -11.28 -23.04
N PRO A 313 14.38 -11.70 -23.94
CA PRO A 313 12.96 -11.51 -23.72
C PRO A 313 12.49 -12.19 -22.41
N VAL A 314 11.77 -11.44 -21.59
CA VAL A 314 11.15 -11.91 -20.35
C VAL A 314 9.62 -11.78 -20.47
N ASP A 315 8.89 -12.84 -20.17
CA ASP A 315 7.42 -12.79 -20.12
C ASP A 315 6.94 -12.08 -18.85
N LEU A 316 6.73 -10.76 -18.96
CA LEU A 316 6.26 -9.91 -17.85
C LEU A 316 4.88 -10.30 -17.36
N ASP A 317 4.01 -10.81 -18.22
CA ASP A 317 2.66 -11.22 -17.81
C ASP A 317 2.70 -12.53 -17.02
N ARG A 318 3.57 -13.48 -17.38
CA ARG A 318 3.86 -14.66 -16.58
C ARG A 318 4.42 -14.25 -15.21
N ALA A 319 5.38 -13.34 -15.17
CA ALA A 319 5.96 -12.83 -13.93
C ALA A 319 4.86 -12.24 -13.01
N VAL A 320 3.99 -11.41 -13.55
CA VAL A 320 2.85 -10.83 -12.81
C VAL A 320 1.91 -11.90 -12.30
N ARG A 321 1.53 -12.88 -13.14
CA ARG A 321 0.64 -13.99 -12.71
C ARG A 321 1.27 -14.78 -11.57
N THR A 322 2.55 -15.15 -11.65
CA THR A 322 3.27 -15.87 -10.60
C THR A 322 3.29 -15.07 -9.29
N VAL A 323 3.72 -13.82 -9.33
CA VAL A 323 3.80 -12.96 -8.15
C VAL A 323 2.42 -12.79 -7.50
N ARG A 324 1.38 -12.53 -8.29
CA ARG A 324 0.02 -12.37 -7.77
C ARG A 324 -0.54 -13.65 -7.14
N ALA A 325 -0.21 -14.82 -7.70
CA ALA A 325 -0.63 -16.10 -7.15
C ALA A 325 -0.08 -16.35 -5.74
N GLU A 326 1.07 -15.75 -5.40
CA GLU A 326 1.72 -15.93 -4.09
C GLU A 326 1.32 -14.89 -3.05
N ILE A 327 0.73 -13.74 -3.45
CA ILE A 327 0.46 -12.63 -2.51
C ILE A 327 -1.02 -12.24 -2.43
N ALA A 328 -1.84 -12.49 -3.44
CA ALA A 328 -3.21 -12.00 -3.46
C ALA A 328 -4.27 -12.97 -2.89
N PRO A 329 -4.18 -14.31 -3.06
CA PRO A 329 -5.17 -15.24 -2.53
C PRO A 329 -5.22 -15.26 -1.00
N LEU A 330 -6.43 -15.49 -0.45
CA LEU A 330 -6.65 -15.55 1.01
C LEU A 330 -5.81 -16.66 1.65
N GLU A 331 -5.69 -17.80 1.02
CA GLU A 331 -4.94 -18.96 1.49
C GLU A 331 -3.43 -18.69 1.57
N ARG A 332 -2.94 -17.74 0.77
CA ARG A 332 -1.52 -17.37 0.71
C ARG A 332 -1.16 -16.23 1.65
N ASN A 333 -2.07 -15.26 1.83
CA ASN A 333 -1.72 -14.00 2.49
C ASN A 333 -2.62 -13.63 3.66
N TYR A 334 -3.90 -14.05 3.68
CA TYR A 334 -4.77 -13.87 4.83
C TYR A 334 -4.59 -15.02 5.86
N HIS A 335 -4.43 -16.24 5.38
CA HIS A 335 -4.23 -17.46 6.17
C HIS A 335 -2.81 -18.03 5.95
N ARG A 336 -1.80 -17.27 6.28
CA ARG A 336 -0.38 -17.63 6.09
C ARG A 336 0.01 -18.85 6.93
N THR A 337 0.90 -19.67 6.37
CA THR A 337 1.60 -20.75 7.08
C THR A 337 3.08 -20.75 6.69
N ALA A 338 3.95 -21.39 7.48
CA ALA A 338 5.36 -21.55 7.12
C ALA A 338 5.53 -22.15 5.72
N ALA A 339 4.74 -23.19 5.40
CA ALA A 339 4.81 -23.86 4.10
C ALA A 339 4.41 -22.94 2.94
N THR A 340 3.30 -22.17 3.08
CA THR A 340 2.86 -21.24 2.03
C THR A 340 3.82 -20.08 1.85
N LEU A 341 4.41 -19.57 2.93
CA LEU A 341 5.40 -18.50 2.87
C LEU A 341 6.69 -18.95 2.18
N ALA A 342 7.24 -20.12 2.58
CA ALA A 342 8.47 -20.67 2.00
C ALA A 342 8.31 -20.97 0.50
N SER A 343 7.21 -21.64 0.10
CA SER A 343 6.96 -21.94 -1.32
C SER A 343 6.75 -20.67 -2.14
N GLY A 344 6.02 -19.69 -1.61
CA GLY A 344 5.80 -18.41 -2.27
C GLY A 344 7.09 -17.61 -2.42
N ARG A 345 7.92 -17.58 -1.38
CA ARG A 345 9.23 -16.94 -1.41
C ARG A 345 10.10 -17.54 -2.52
N GLN A 346 10.19 -18.85 -2.60
CA GLN A 346 10.97 -19.52 -3.67
C GLN A 346 10.48 -19.13 -5.06
N ALA A 347 9.16 -19.19 -5.31
CA ALA A 347 8.59 -18.85 -6.61
C ALA A 347 8.87 -17.38 -7.02
N VAL A 348 8.76 -16.45 -6.06
CA VAL A 348 8.97 -15.03 -6.31
C VAL A 348 10.47 -14.70 -6.48
N GLU A 349 11.37 -15.40 -5.75
CA GLU A 349 12.82 -15.28 -5.95
C GLU A 349 13.24 -15.80 -7.33
N ASP A 350 12.61 -16.84 -7.86
CA ASP A 350 12.88 -17.32 -9.21
C ASP A 350 12.50 -16.26 -10.27
N VAL A 351 11.32 -15.63 -10.11
CA VAL A 351 10.91 -14.50 -10.94
C VAL A 351 11.90 -13.34 -10.83
N TRP A 352 12.30 -12.96 -9.61
CA TRP A 352 13.24 -11.86 -9.41
C TRP A 352 14.59 -12.11 -10.10
N ARG A 353 15.14 -13.32 -9.95
CA ARG A 353 16.40 -13.70 -10.59
C ARG A 353 16.33 -13.60 -12.12
N GLU A 354 15.22 -14.00 -12.73
CA GLU A 354 15.00 -13.85 -14.16
C GLU A 354 14.95 -12.37 -14.57
N LEU A 355 14.15 -11.55 -13.86
CA LEU A 355 14.03 -10.11 -14.11
C LEU A 355 15.38 -9.40 -13.96
N GLU A 356 16.10 -9.64 -12.85
CA GLU A 356 17.39 -8.99 -12.59
C GLU A 356 18.46 -9.40 -13.62
N LYS A 357 18.44 -10.66 -14.02
CA LYS A 357 19.45 -11.22 -14.92
C LYS A 357 19.26 -10.79 -16.37
N HIS A 358 18.03 -10.72 -16.86
CA HIS A 358 17.73 -10.64 -18.27
C HIS A 358 16.89 -9.43 -18.69
N LEU A 359 16.10 -8.83 -17.78
CA LEU A 359 15.17 -7.78 -18.17
C LEU A 359 15.87 -6.46 -18.44
N GLU A 360 15.95 -6.08 -19.71
CA GLU A 360 16.30 -4.74 -20.14
C GLU A 360 15.23 -4.22 -21.10
N ALA A 361 14.60 -3.12 -20.72
CA ALA A 361 13.55 -2.51 -21.51
C ALA A 361 14.02 -1.16 -22.08
N THR A 362 13.52 -0.85 -23.26
CA THR A 362 13.82 0.40 -23.97
C THR A 362 12.56 1.21 -24.23
N GLY A 363 12.72 2.48 -24.54
CA GLY A 363 11.60 3.34 -24.89
C GLY A 363 10.51 3.37 -23.80
N ARG A 364 9.26 3.20 -24.23
CA ARG A 364 8.08 3.23 -23.35
C ARG A 364 7.90 1.96 -22.50
N ASP A 365 8.47 0.85 -22.94
CA ASP A 365 8.36 -0.44 -22.23
C ASP A 365 9.10 -0.43 -20.89
N ARG A 366 10.05 0.51 -20.71
CA ARG A 366 10.72 0.74 -19.42
C ARG A 366 9.74 0.94 -18.26
N LEU A 367 8.61 1.62 -18.51
CA LEU A 367 7.63 1.84 -17.44
C LEU A 367 7.05 0.51 -16.95
N ARG A 368 6.56 -0.32 -17.88
CA ARG A 368 5.99 -1.64 -17.53
C ARG A 368 7.02 -2.56 -16.88
N ALA A 369 8.25 -2.56 -17.38
CA ALA A 369 9.34 -3.32 -16.79
C ALA A 369 9.62 -2.91 -15.34
N ARG A 370 9.64 -1.61 -15.06
CA ARG A 370 9.82 -1.08 -13.69
C ARG A 370 8.64 -1.42 -12.78
N GLU A 371 7.42 -1.29 -13.25
CA GLU A 371 6.22 -1.67 -12.48
C GLU A 371 6.26 -3.15 -12.06
N VAL A 372 6.62 -4.05 -12.99
CA VAL A 372 6.73 -5.48 -12.68
C VAL A 372 7.89 -5.76 -11.73
N ALA A 373 9.04 -5.13 -11.91
CA ALA A 373 10.17 -5.25 -10.99
C ALA A 373 9.80 -4.74 -9.58
N ALA A 374 9.09 -3.62 -9.48
CA ALA A 374 8.69 -3.04 -8.20
C ALA A 374 7.70 -3.94 -7.43
N VAL A 375 6.68 -4.47 -8.12
CA VAL A 375 5.72 -5.39 -7.51
C VAL A 375 6.39 -6.69 -7.07
N THR A 376 7.32 -7.22 -7.89
CA THR A 376 8.08 -8.43 -7.52
C THR A 376 8.94 -8.18 -6.28
N ALA A 377 9.66 -7.05 -6.23
CA ALA A 377 10.45 -6.66 -5.08
C ALA A 377 9.59 -6.48 -3.81
N ALA A 378 8.45 -5.77 -3.92
CA ALA A 378 7.52 -5.59 -2.80
C ALA A 378 7.01 -6.93 -2.25
N THR A 379 6.76 -7.91 -3.13
CA THR A 379 6.35 -9.26 -2.71
C THR A 379 7.47 -9.99 -1.99
N ARG A 380 8.71 -9.91 -2.47
CA ARG A 380 9.90 -10.51 -1.82
C ARG A 380 10.03 -10.01 -0.38
N TRP A 381 10.00 -8.69 -0.17
CA TRP A 381 10.11 -8.07 1.14
C TRP A 381 8.95 -8.47 2.07
N THR A 382 7.73 -8.51 1.53
CA THR A 382 6.55 -8.94 2.29
C THR A 382 6.68 -10.38 2.77
N LEU A 383 7.08 -11.29 1.90
CA LEU A 383 7.22 -12.71 2.25
C LEU A 383 8.37 -12.95 3.22
N ALA A 384 9.50 -12.26 3.06
CA ALA A 384 10.65 -12.37 3.97
C ALA A 384 10.30 -11.89 5.39
N ALA A 385 9.68 -10.72 5.53
CA ALA A 385 9.24 -10.22 6.82
C ALA A 385 8.16 -11.11 7.46
N ALA A 386 7.21 -11.61 6.65
CA ALA A 386 6.14 -12.49 7.13
C ALA A 386 6.65 -13.87 7.57
N GLU A 387 7.70 -14.39 6.96
CA GLU A 387 8.35 -15.64 7.36
C GLU A 387 9.06 -15.50 8.71
N LEU A 388 9.75 -14.38 8.94
CA LEU A 388 10.46 -14.11 10.19
C LEU A 388 9.50 -13.95 11.38
N ARG A 389 8.31 -13.33 11.18
CA ARG A 389 7.33 -13.13 12.26
C ARG A 389 6.50 -14.40 12.52
N THR A 390 6.83 -15.14 13.55
CA THR A 390 6.17 -16.41 13.94
C THR A 390 5.07 -16.20 14.97
N GLU A 391 4.16 -15.26 14.71
CA GLU A 391 2.99 -14.93 15.52
C GLU A 391 1.86 -14.42 14.62
N SER A 392 0.66 -14.21 15.17
CA SER A 392 -0.41 -13.46 14.52
C SER A 392 -0.61 -12.12 15.23
N ARG A 393 -0.38 -11.01 14.51
CA ARG A 393 -0.50 -9.65 15.05
C ARG A 393 -1.10 -8.71 14.00
N GLY A 394 -2.13 -7.96 14.36
CA GLY A 394 -2.78 -7.01 13.48
C GLY A 394 -3.29 -7.65 12.18
N VAL A 395 -2.80 -7.16 11.02
CA VAL A 395 -3.15 -7.73 9.71
C VAL A 395 -2.18 -8.81 9.22
N HIS A 396 -1.14 -9.11 9.98
CA HIS A 396 -0.31 -10.31 9.78
C HIS A 396 -0.94 -11.49 10.54
N ARG A 397 -1.33 -12.52 9.81
CA ARG A 397 -2.03 -13.68 10.37
C ARG A 397 -1.32 -14.96 9.96
N ARG A 398 -0.96 -15.76 10.96
CA ARG A 398 -0.31 -17.07 10.81
C ARG A 398 -1.26 -18.14 11.33
N SER A 399 -1.78 -18.96 10.44
CA SER A 399 -2.67 -20.06 10.84
C SER A 399 -1.96 -21.12 11.68
N ASP A 400 -0.64 -21.27 11.49
CA ASP A 400 0.25 -22.13 12.26
C ASP A 400 0.77 -21.48 13.56
N HIS A 401 0.63 -20.14 13.71
CA HIS A 401 0.96 -19.37 14.91
C HIS A 401 -0.16 -18.36 15.20
N PRO A 402 -1.36 -18.82 15.67
CA PRO A 402 -2.56 -17.98 15.73
C PRO A 402 -2.55 -16.94 16.86
N ALA A 403 -1.71 -17.11 17.88
CA ALA A 403 -1.60 -16.19 19.03
C ALA A 403 -0.56 -15.09 18.79
N GLU A 404 -0.73 -13.97 19.50
CA GLU A 404 0.31 -12.96 19.66
C GLU A 404 1.38 -13.45 20.63
N ASN A 405 2.64 -13.03 20.40
CA ASN A 405 3.78 -13.29 21.27
C ASN A 405 4.43 -11.96 21.66
N ASP A 406 4.38 -11.59 22.94
CA ASP A 406 4.91 -10.31 23.40
C ASP A 406 6.43 -10.17 23.19
N ALA A 407 7.18 -11.27 23.17
CA ALA A 407 8.61 -11.24 22.84
C ALA A 407 8.89 -10.82 21.39
N LEU A 408 7.89 -10.94 20.50
CA LEU A 408 7.96 -10.53 19.09
C LEU A 408 7.30 -9.16 18.85
N ARG A 409 6.96 -8.41 19.90
CA ARG A 409 6.42 -7.04 19.81
C ARG A 409 7.53 -6.05 19.45
N ARG A 410 8.18 -6.30 18.32
CA ARG A 410 9.30 -5.53 17.77
C ARG A 410 9.06 -5.29 16.29
N ARG A 411 9.75 -4.32 15.72
CA ARG A 411 9.71 -4.04 14.29
C ARG A 411 10.65 -4.96 13.52
N ILE A 412 10.33 -5.17 12.24
CA ILE A 412 11.18 -5.88 11.30
C ILE A 412 11.63 -4.88 10.23
N ALA A 413 12.93 -4.69 10.10
CA ALA A 413 13.54 -4.03 8.96
C ALA A 413 13.82 -5.05 7.85
N VAL A 414 13.57 -4.64 6.60
CA VAL A 414 13.91 -5.44 5.43
C VAL A 414 14.86 -4.64 4.56
N SER A 415 15.99 -5.20 4.27
CA SER A 415 17.06 -4.58 3.50
C SER A 415 17.53 -5.48 2.37
N ASP A 416 18.42 -4.94 1.56
CA ASP A 416 19.01 -5.51 0.37
C ASP A 416 18.00 -5.90 -0.71
N LEU A 417 18.38 -5.64 -1.93
CA LEU A 417 17.59 -5.96 -3.11
C LEU A 417 18.03 -7.28 -3.77
N ARG A 418 19.27 -7.70 -3.57
CA ARG A 418 19.80 -8.94 -4.18
C ARG A 418 19.52 -10.14 -3.29
N SER A 419 19.90 -10.03 -2.03
CA SER A 419 19.68 -11.06 -1.01
C SER A 419 18.83 -10.45 0.10
N VAL A 420 17.50 -10.51 -0.07
CA VAL A 420 16.56 -9.90 0.88
C VAL A 420 16.84 -10.43 2.28
N GLN A 421 17.16 -9.52 3.18
CA GLN A 421 17.40 -9.76 4.60
C GLN A 421 16.26 -9.14 5.40
N ALA A 422 15.70 -9.89 6.33
CA ALA A 422 14.68 -9.43 7.27
C ALA A 422 15.23 -9.63 8.67
N ASP A 423 15.36 -8.55 9.44
CA ASP A 423 15.97 -8.56 10.77
C ASP A 423 15.07 -7.82 11.77
N TRP A 424 15.11 -8.28 13.02
CA TRP A 424 14.46 -7.59 14.12
C TRP A 424 15.21 -6.30 14.46
N GLU A 425 14.50 -5.17 14.48
CA GLU A 425 15.07 -3.91 14.95
C GLU A 425 15.26 -3.92 16.49
N ASP A 426 16.31 -3.27 16.97
CA ASP A 426 16.52 -3.07 18.41
C ASP A 426 15.57 -2.00 18.96
N ASP A 427 15.10 -2.17 20.21
CA ASP A 427 14.15 -1.26 20.86
C ASP A 427 14.68 0.17 21.01
N ALA A 428 16.00 0.35 21.10
CA ALA A 428 16.66 1.65 21.18
C ALA A 428 16.43 2.54 19.95
N ASP A 429 16.36 1.96 18.76
CA ASP A 429 16.09 2.68 17.50
C ASP A 429 14.65 3.20 17.42
N THR A 430 13.73 2.56 18.13
CA THR A 430 12.32 2.95 18.18
C THR A 430 12.09 4.15 19.11
N LEU A 431 12.78 4.22 20.23
CA LEU A 431 12.65 5.28 21.23
C LEU A 431 13.29 6.60 20.78
N GLY A 432 14.41 6.56 20.05
CA GLY A 432 15.10 7.76 19.57
C GLY A 432 14.26 8.63 18.61
N LEU A 433 13.32 8.03 17.89
CA LEU A 433 12.37 8.77 17.01
C LEU A 433 11.32 9.56 17.80
N LEU A 434 10.97 9.12 19.02
CA LEU A 434 9.97 9.75 19.88
C LEU A 434 10.56 10.89 20.72
N GLU A 435 11.82 10.77 21.13
CA GLU A 435 12.50 11.76 21.97
C GLU A 435 12.99 13.00 21.20
N GLY A 436 13.28 12.88 19.90
CA GLY A 436 13.68 13.99 19.04
C GLY A 436 12.58 15.00 18.72
N SER A 437 11.34 14.79 19.18
CA SER A 437 10.20 15.70 18.94
C SER A 437 9.94 16.70 20.07
N ALA A 438 10.74 16.68 21.15
CA ALA A 438 10.54 17.52 22.35
C ALA A 438 11.55 18.69 22.47
N SER A 439 12.30 19.01 21.39
CA SER A 439 13.23 20.16 21.40
C SER A 439 12.90 21.21 20.33
#